data_52a20a9275da6601de9f9c7c5752f09c
#
_entry.id   52a20a9275da6601de9f9c7c5752f09c
#
_cell.length_a   1.000
_cell.length_b   1.000
_cell.length_c   1.000
_cell.angle_alpha   90.00
_cell.angle_beta   90.00
_cell.angle_gamma   90.00
#
_symmetry.space_group_name_H-M   'P 1'
#
loop_
_entity.id
_entity.type
_entity.pdbx_description
1 polymer ?
#
loop_
_entity_poly.entity_id
_entity_poly.type
_entity_poly.pdbx_seq_one_letter_code
_entity_poly.pdbx_strand_id
1 'polypeptide(L)'
;MRSSDLLVTGRRRAGLSQDELAGRLGRPQSTIARWETGQQHPPLESVIEVLRACGLELTVGIARYDDSYNAQIARQLQLDPAERVRRLTPAWATEGFDPIGVLAELVEQARFVVIGDVAGALHGSPVMLGARTLHVVPAETALRRIEQTARRLDAQPSAEGTAQTQRWILPAGGELHVTPLPPGTRGYRDLVRDAETMQIAPSASVRVASLLDLIRIAEASPDARARASVPALWATLETHQRQAAETTPAKTWQTATP
;
A
#
# COMPACT_ATOMS: atom_id res chain seq x y z
N MET A 1 -5.22 -6.75 -12.40
CA MET A 1 -4.54 -5.67 -13.14
C MET A 1 -4.70 -5.95 -14.62
N ARG A 2 -5.26 -5.01 -15.39
CA ARG A 2 -5.46 -5.18 -16.84
C ARG A 2 -4.25 -4.59 -17.57
N SER A 3 -3.93 -5.13 -18.76
CA SER A 3 -2.85 -4.58 -19.60
C SER A 3 -3.10 -3.10 -19.95
N SER A 4 -4.35 -2.71 -20.20
CA SER A 4 -4.75 -1.31 -20.41
C SER A 4 -4.30 -0.38 -19.29
N ASP A 5 -4.48 -0.78 -18.04
CA ASP A 5 -4.13 0.03 -16.86
C ASP A 5 -2.59 0.23 -16.77
N LEU A 6 -1.82 -0.80 -17.13
CA LEU A 6 -0.35 -0.71 -17.19
C LEU A 6 0.10 0.28 -18.26
N LEU A 7 -0.50 0.23 -19.45
CA LEU A 7 -0.12 1.10 -20.56
C LEU A 7 -0.43 2.56 -20.24
N VAL A 8 -1.66 2.86 -19.78
CA VAL A 8 -2.04 4.22 -19.35
C VAL A 8 -1.13 4.75 -18.28
N THR A 9 -0.84 3.92 -17.26
CA THR A 9 0.02 4.30 -16.14
C THR A 9 1.45 4.56 -16.62
N GLY A 10 2.01 3.67 -17.45
CA GLY A 10 3.35 3.81 -17.99
C GLY A 10 3.51 5.11 -18.79
N ARG A 11 2.61 5.32 -19.74
CA ARG A 11 2.63 6.53 -20.59
C ARG A 11 2.51 7.83 -19.79
N ARG A 12 1.54 7.89 -18.86
CA ARG A 12 1.35 9.08 -18.00
C ARG A 12 2.54 9.37 -17.12
N ARG A 13 3.19 8.34 -16.55
CA ARG A 13 4.42 8.50 -15.78
C ARG A 13 5.57 9.06 -16.59
N ALA A 14 5.66 8.67 -17.86
CA ALA A 14 6.64 9.20 -18.79
C ALA A 14 6.30 10.60 -19.34
N GLY A 15 5.14 11.18 -18.95
CA GLY A 15 4.67 12.48 -19.42
C GLY A 15 4.34 12.50 -20.92
N LEU A 16 4.07 11.33 -21.53
CA LEU A 16 3.85 11.21 -22.98
C LEU A 16 2.36 11.30 -23.34
N SER A 17 2.05 11.95 -24.46
CA SER A 17 0.79 11.80 -25.15
C SER A 17 0.71 10.43 -25.86
N GLN A 18 -0.49 10.03 -26.29
CA GLN A 18 -0.66 8.81 -27.09
C GLN A 18 0.09 8.88 -28.43
N ASP A 19 0.15 10.05 -29.05
CA ASP A 19 0.88 10.30 -30.29
C ASP A 19 2.39 10.17 -30.13
N GLU A 20 2.94 10.76 -29.08
CA GLU A 20 4.38 10.66 -28.78
C GLU A 20 4.80 9.21 -28.49
N LEU A 21 3.97 8.47 -27.74
CA LEU A 21 4.22 7.06 -27.49
C LEU A 21 4.12 6.24 -28.79
N ALA A 22 3.11 6.51 -29.60
CA ALA A 22 2.93 5.87 -30.91
C ALA A 22 4.13 6.11 -31.82
N GLY A 23 4.62 7.35 -31.88
CA GLY A 23 5.83 7.71 -32.61
C GLY A 23 7.07 6.96 -32.14
N ARG A 24 7.29 6.84 -30.81
CA ARG A 24 8.41 6.07 -30.25
C ARG A 24 8.37 4.58 -30.59
N LEU A 25 7.16 4.04 -30.75
CA LEU A 25 6.95 2.62 -31.05
C LEU A 25 6.83 2.33 -32.55
N GLY A 26 6.82 3.35 -33.41
CA GLY A 26 6.55 3.18 -34.83
C GLY A 26 5.18 2.60 -35.15
N ARG A 27 4.18 2.86 -34.29
CA ARG A 27 2.81 2.31 -34.40
C ARG A 27 1.78 3.44 -34.61
N PRO A 28 0.63 3.15 -35.23
CA PRO A 28 -0.45 4.13 -35.31
C PRO A 28 -0.99 4.51 -33.91
N GLN A 29 -1.28 5.79 -33.67
CA GLN A 29 -1.88 6.29 -32.43
C GLN A 29 -3.19 5.56 -32.09
N SER A 30 -4.01 5.23 -33.10
CA SER A 30 -5.24 4.47 -32.93
C SER A 30 -5.04 3.07 -32.32
N THR A 31 -3.85 2.48 -32.49
CA THR A 31 -3.49 1.20 -31.85
C THR A 31 -3.28 1.41 -30.37
N ILE A 32 -2.54 2.45 -29.98
CA ILE A 32 -2.32 2.81 -28.57
C ILE A 32 -3.65 3.13 -27.90
N ALA A 33 -4.51 3.92 -28.53
CA ALA A 33 -5.82 4.27 -28.02
C ALA A 33 -6.70 3.03 -27.76
N ARG A 34 -6.74 2.07 -28.70
CA ARG A 34 -7.49 0.82 -28.53
C ARG A 34 -6.95 -0.07 -27.40
N TRP A 35 -5.65 -0.12 -27.22
CA TRP A 35 -5.02 -0.84 -26.11
C TRP A 35 -5.34 -0.19 -24.77
N GLU A 36 -5.26 1.14 -24.66
CA GLU A 36 -5.54 1.88 -23.42
C GLU A 36 -7.04 1.85 -23.04
N THR A 37 -7.93 1.82 -24.02
CA THR A 37 -9.39 1.70 -23.78
C THR A 37 -9.84 0.26 -23.50
N GLY A 38 -8.95 -0.73 -23.70
CA GLY A 38 -9.28 -2.14 -23.56
C GLY A 38 -10.11 -2.72 -24.71
N GLN A 39 -10.31 -1.98 -25.81
CA GLN A 39 -10.96 -2.48 -27.03
C GLN A 39 -10.13 -3.55 -27.72
N GLN A 40 -8.83 -3.54 -27.50
CA GLN A 40 -7.90 -4.56 -27.98
C GLN A 40 -6.91 -4.88 -26.88
N HIS A 41 -6.65 -6.18 -26.64
CA HIS A 41 -5.65 -6.63 -25.68
C HIS A 41 -4.31 -6.80 -26.39
N PRO A 42 -3.26 -6.04 -26.01
CA PRO A 42 -1.91 -6.26 -26.56
C PRO A 42 -1.32 -7.55 -26.02
N PRO A 43 -0.52 -8.28 -26.81
CA PRO A 43 0.29 -9.38 -26.30
C PRO A 43 1.32 -8.86 -25.27
N LEU A 44 1.81 -9.75 -24.41
CA LEU A 44 2.73 -9.38 -23.31
C LEU A 44 3.99 -8.68 -23.82
N GLU A 45 4.52 -9.13 -24.96
CA GLU A 45 5.70 -8.54 -25.61
C GLU A 45 5.46 -7.07 -25.97
N SER A 46 4.27 -6.75 -26.48
CA SER A 46 3.89 -5.36 -26.79
C SER A 46 3.72 -4.51 -25.53
N VAL A 47 3.24 -5.09 -24.41
CA VAL A 47 3.18 -4.40 -23.13
C VAL A 47 4.58 -4.06 -22.64
N ILE A 48 5.52 -5.01 -22.71
CA ILE A 48 6.93 -4.82 -22.33
C ILE A 48 7.56 -3.74 -23.21
N GLU A 49 7.34 -3.78 -24.54
CA GLU A 49 7.85 -2.80 -25.49
C GLU A 49 7.36 -1.38 -25.16
N VAL A 50 6.05 -1.22 -24.88
CA VAL A 50 5.46 0.07 -24.46
C VAL A 50 6.08 0.58 -23.17
N LEU A 51 6.22 -0.27 -22.17
CA LEU A 51 6.81 0.14 -20.89
C LEU A 51 8.26 0.55 -21.04
N ARG A 52 9.06 -0.17 -21.84
CA ARG A 52 10.44 0.21 -22.17
C ARG A 52 10.52 1.56 -22.89
N ALA A 53 9.61 1.83 -23.84
CA ALA A 53 9.53 3.13 -24.49
C ALA A 53 9.16 4.27 -23.52
N CYS A 54 8.53 3.93 -22.39
CA CYS A 54 8.24 4.84 -21.29
C CYS A 54 9.37 4.93 -20.24
N GLY A 55 10.51 4.25 -20.45
CA GLY A 55 11.62 4.17 -19.49
C GLY A 55 11.29 3.31 -18.26
N LEU A 56 10.36 2.36 -18.39
CA LEU A 56 9.93 1.46 -17.33
C LEU A 56 10.21 0.01 -17.69
N GLU A 57 10.40 -0.81 -16.68
CA GLU A 57 10.56 -2.26 -16.82
C GLU A 57 9.39 -3.00 -16.17
N LEU A 58 8.89 -4.05 -16.84
CA LEU A 58 7.89 -4.94 -16.26
C LEU A 58 8.60 -6.12 -15.59
N THR A 59 8.57 -6.15 -14.26
CA THR A 59 9.04 -7.32 -13.51
C THR A 59 7.88 -8.29 -13.31
N VAL A 60 7.98 -9.48 -13.87
CA VAL A 60 6.98 -10.55 -13.74
C VAL A 60 7.60 -11.73 -13.03
N GLY A 61 7.01 -12.16 -11.93
CA GLY A 61 7.36 -13.39 -11.24
C GLY A 61 6.41 -14.53 -11.64
N ILE A 62 6.96 -15.73 -11.88
CA ILE A 62 6.16 -16.96 -12.04
C ILE A 62 6.13 -17.66 -10.68
N ALA A 63 4.93 -17.76 -10.08
CA ALA A 63 4.69 -18.51 -8.87
C ALA A 63 3.94 -19.81 -9.22
N ARG A 64 3.99 -20.82 -8.33
CA ARG A 64 3.13 -22.00 -8.50
C ARG A 64 1.67 -21.58 -8.42
N TYR A 65 0.80 -22.23 -9.17
CA TYR A 65 -0.64 -21.89 -9.24
C TYR A 65 -1.37 -22.02 -7.90
N ASP A 66 -0.84 -22.86 -7.01
CA ASP A 66 -1.30 -23.03 -5.62
C ASP A 66 -0.73 -21.98 -4.65
N ASP A 67 0.08 -21.03 -5.16
CA ASP A 67 0.60 -19.90 -4.37
C ASP A 67 -0.51 -18.86 -4.18
N SER A 68 -1.59 -19.32 -3.56
CA SER A 68 -2.70 -18.49 -3.10
C SER A 68 -2.17 -17.38 -2.19
N TYR A 69 -2.95 -16.34 -1.97
CA TYR A 69 -2.63 -15.31 -0.96
C TYR A 69 -2.16 -15.92 0.36
N ASN A 70 -2.69 -17.07 0.76
CA ASN A 70 -2.33 -17.76 2.00
C ASN A 70 -0.85 -18.16 2.08
N ALA A 71 -0.27 -18.70 1.00
CA ALA A 71 1.15 -19.05 0.99
C ALA A 71 2.06 -17.81 0.97
N GLN A 72 1.66 -16.76 0.26
CA GLN A 72 2.37 -15.49 0.27
C GLN A 72 2.30 -14.83 1.65
N ILE A 73 1.13 -14.80 2.28
CA ILE A 73 0.93 -14.27 3.63
C ILE A 73 1.76 -15.07 4.64
N ALA A 74 1.72 -16.40 4.59
CA ALA A 74 2.50 -17.25 5.49
C ALA A 74 4.01 -16.96 5.41
N ARG A 75 4.55 -16.71 4.22
CA ARG A 75 5.94 -16.28 4.03
C ARG A 75 6.20 -14.88 4.61
N GLN A 76 5.28 -13.94 4.39
CA GLN A 76 5.43 -12.59 4.95
C GLN A 76 5.40 -12.60 6.48
N LEU A 77 4.54 -13.41 7.10
CA LEU A 77 4.40 -13.49 8.55
C LEU A 77 5.65 -14.06 9.25
N GLN A 78 6.55 -14.72 8.54
CA GLN A 78 7.85 -15.13 9.06
C GLN A 78 8.87 -13.99 9.18
N LEU A 79 8.60 -12.85 8.56
CA LEU A 79 9.45 -11.67 8.59
C LEU A 79 9.00 -10.70 9.69
N ASP A 80 9.92 -9.86 10.16
CA ASP A 80 9.52 -8.73 10.99
C ASP A 80 8.68 -7.71 10.19
N PRO A 81 7.84 -6.89 10.86
CA PRO A 81 6.95 -5.96 10.18
C PRO A 81 7.65 -4.98 9.25
N ALA A 82 8.81 -4.46 9.62
CA ALA A 82 9.56 -3.52 8.80
C ALA A 82 10.09 -4.20 7.52
N GLU A 83 10.60 -5.43 7.65
CA GLU A 83 11.10 -6.21 6.52
C GLU A 83 9.98 -6.57 5.52
N ARG A 84 8.76 -6.82 6.01
CA ARG A 84 7.57 -7.01 5.15
C ARG A 84 7.37 -5.82 4.22
N VAL A 85 7.41 -4.60 4.78
CA VAL A 85 7.26 -3.38 3.99
C VAL A 85 8.39 -3.22 2.98
N ARG A 86 9.65 -3.42 3.40
CA ARG A 86 10.81 -3.29 2.50
C ARG A 86 10.73 -4.25 1.32
N ARG A 87 10.34 -5.51 1.54
CA ARG A 87 10.23 -6.52 0.47
C ARG A 87 9.10 -6.29 -0.51
N LEU A 88 8.01 -5.66 -0.07
CA LEU A 88 6.88 -5.32 -0.93
C LEU A 88 7.09 -3.99 -1.65
N THR A 89 8.06 -3.19 -1.22
CA THR A 89 8.42 -1.95 -1.92
C THR A 89 9.26 -2.32 -3.15
N PRO A 90 8.80 -2.05 -4.38
CA PRO A 90 9.57 -2.35 -5.59
C PRO A 90 10.94 -1.66 -5.56
N ALA A 91 11.98 -2.31 -6.06
CA ALA A 91 13.36 -1.78 -6.03
C ALA A 91 13.49 -0.37 -6.64
N TRP A 92 12.72 -0.06 -7.69
CA TRP A 92 12.66 1.27 -8.29
C TRP A 92 11.94 2.32 -7.43
N ALA A 93 11.12 1.87 -6.47
CA ALA A 93 10.47 2.76 -5.50
C ALA A 93 11.37 3.02 -4.29
N THR A 94 12.43 2.23 -4.09
CA THR A 94 13.37 2.36 -2.96
C THR A 94 14.51 3.35 -3.22
N GLU A 95 14.73 3.79 -4.45
CA GLU A 95 15.68 4.89 -4.70
C GLU A 95 15.20 6.15 -4.00
N GLY A 96 15.50 6.22 -2.70
CA GLY A 96 15.35 7.37 -1.84
C GLY A 96 14.08 7.44 -0.97
N PHE A 97 13.02 6.64 -1.16
CA PHE A 97 11.84 6.65 -0.27
C PHE A 97 11.83 5.43 0.66
N ASP A 98 12.05 5.69 1.95
CA ASP A 98 11.93 4.71 3.04
C ASP A 98 10.69 5.02 3.91
N PRO A 99 9.55 4.33 3.71
CA PRO A 99 8.36 4.55 4.53
C PRO A 99 8.58 4.18 6.01
N ILE A 100 9.46 3.24 6.30
CA ILE A 100 9.79 2.84 7.68
C ILE A 100 10.59 3.93 8.38
N GLY A 101 11.58 4.52 7.71
CA GLY A 101 12.33 5.67 8.25
C GLY A 101 11.42 6.87 8.51
N VAL A 102 10.53 7.21 7.59
CA VAL A 102 9.53 8.28 7.77
C VAL A 102 8.62 8.00 8.96
N LEU A 103 8.15 6.75 9.14
CA LEU A 103 7.32 6.37 10.29
C LEU A 103 8.10 6.49 11.60
N ALA A 104 9.36 6.10 11.64
CA ALA A 104 10.21 6.21 12.83
C ALA A 104 10.36 7.69 13.27
N GLU A 105 10.60 8.60 12.34
CA GLU A 105 10.67 10.04 12.62
C GLU A 105 9.32 10.61 13.11
N LEU A 106 8.22 10.18 12.50
CA LEU A 106 6.88 10.64 12.87
C LEU A 106 6.47 10.19 14.27
N VAL A 107 6.75 8.93 14.65
CA VAL A 107 6.28 8.34 15.91
C VAL A 107 6.94 8.97 17.12
N GLU A 108 8.16 9.50 17.00
CA GLU A 108 8.84 10.24 18.05
C GLU A 108 8.13 11.53 18.43
N GLN A 109 7.42 12.14 17.47
CA GLN A 109 6.89 13.49 17.60
C GLN A 109 5.37 13.55 17.72
N ALA A 110 4.65 12.54 17.24
CA ALA A 110 3.21 12.59 17.09
C ALA A 110 2.54 11.24 17.34
N ARG A 111 1.26 11.28 17.74
CA ARG A 111 0.40 10.12 17.83
C ARG A 111 -0.45 10.00 16.58
N PHE A 112 -0.39 8.86 15.92
CA PHE A 112 -1.18 8.56 14.72
C PHE A 112 -1.44 7.06 14.60
N VAL A 113 -2.31 6.68 13.67
CA VAL A 113 -2.54 5.29 13.24
C VAL A 113 -2.16 5.20 11.77
N VAL A 114 -1.36 4.19 11.41
CA VAL A 114 -1.00 3.88 10.02
C VAL A 114 -2.16 3.16 9.36
N ILE A 115 -2.52 3.57 8.15
CA ILE A 115 -3.55 2.96 7.31
C ILE A 115 -3.04 2.70 5.89
N GLY A 116 -3.88 2.16 5.00
CA GLY A 116 -3.56 1.94 3.59
C GLY A 116 -2.56 0.81 3.35
N ASP A 117 -1.86 0.87 2.21
CA ASP A 117 -1.02 -0.22 1.72
C ASP A 117 0.14 -0.57 2.67
N VAL A 118 0.76 0.43 3.30
CA VAL A 118 1.84 0.20 4.28
C VAL A 118 1.31 -0.53 5.51
N ALA A 119 0.10 -0.19 5.99
CA ALA A 119 -0.52 -0.90 7.09
C ALA A 119 -0.84 -2.36 6.71
N GLY A 120 -1.39 -2.59 5.52
CA GLY A 120 -1.60 -3.94 5.00
C GLY A 120 -0.32 -4.76 4.94
N ALA A 121 0.76 -4.16 4.44
CA ALA A 121 2.08 -4.79 4.38
C ALA A 121 2.64 -5.13 5.77
N LEU A 122 2.48 -4.24 6.75
CA LEU A 122 2.86 -4.48 8.13
C LEU A 122 2.14 -5.69 8.72
N HIS A 123 0.88 -5.92 8.37
CA HIS A 123 0.12 -7.12 8.71
C HIS A 123 0.51 -8.38 7.90
N GLY A 124 1.37 -8.25 6.89
CA GLY A 124 1.77 -9.35 6.01
C GLY A 124 0.86 -9.58 4.81
N SER A 125 -0.05 -8.64 4.52
CA SER A 125 -0.85 -8.70 3.31
C SER A 125 0.05 -8.55 2.07
N PRO A 126 -0.12 -9.36 1.02
CA PRO A 126 0.64 -9.28 -0.22
C PRO A 126 0.15 -8.14 -1.12
N VAL A 127 -0.34 -7.06 -0.54
CA VAL A 127 -0.73 -5.86 -1.27
C VAL A 127 0.51 -5.23 -1.88
N MET A 128 0.52 -5.08 -3.21
CA MET A 128 1.59 -4.36 -3.90
C MET A 128 1.54 -2.89 -3.46
N LEU A 129 2.59 -2.42 -2.80
CA LEU A 129 2.79 -1.00 -2.51
C LEU A 129 2.96 -0.27 -3.85
N GLY A 130 1.86 0.07 -4.46
CA GLY A 130 1.87 0.58 -5.84
C GLY A 130 2.08 2.07 -5.95
N ALA A 131 2.10 2.79 -4.86
CA ALA A 131 2.47 4.19 -4.83
C ALA A 131 3.46 4.39 -3.69
N ARG A 132 4.39 5.28 -3.86
CA ARG A 132 5.30 5.75 -2.81
C ARG A 132 4.53 6.54 -1.75
N THR A 133 3.41 5.97 -1.23
CA THR A 133 2.45 6.70 -0.42
C THR A 133 2.33 6.07 0.96
N LEU A 134 2.58 6.86 1.98
CA LEU A 134 2.36 6.55 3.37
C LEU A 134 1.08 7.26 3.85
N HIS A 135 0.12 6.52 4.36
CA HIS A 135 -1.12 7.08 4.88
C HIS A 135 -1.17 7.01 6.41
N VAL A 136 -1.46 8.14 7.05
CA VAL A 136 -1.59 8.23 8.50
C VAL A 136 -2.85 8.98 8.92
N VAL A 137 -3.43 8.53 10.03
CA VAL A 137 -4.58 9.19 10.68
C VAL A 137 -4.08 9.83 11.98
N PRO A 138 -3.98 11.17 12.04
CA PRO A 138 -3.45 11.86 13.21
C PRO A 138 -4.42 11.81 14.38
N ALA A 139 -3.90 11.75 15.61
CA ALA A 139 -4.67 12.15 16.78
C ALA A 139 -5.06 13.64 16.66
N GLU A 140 -6.17 14.03 17.27
CA GLU A 140 -6.74 15.40 17.13
C GLU A 140 -5.71 16.52 17.39
N THR A 141 -4.80 16.30 18.34
CA THR A 141 -3.77 17.28 18.73
C THR A 141 -2.44 17.09 18.00
N ALA A 142 -2.31 16.07 17.15
CA ALA A 142 -1.04 15.66 16.54
C ALA A 142 -0.79 16.31 15.17
N LEU A 143 -1.82 16.83 14.52
CA LEU A 143 -1.73 17.33 13.14
C LEU A 143 -0.56 18.31 12.94
N ARG A 144 -0.46 19.36 13.77
CA ARG A 144 0.62 20.35 13.67
C ARG A 144 2.01 19.74 13.85
N ARG A 145 2.15 18.71 14.70
CA ARG A 145 3.44 18.04 14.91
C ARG A 145 3.83 17.20 13.69
N ILE A 146 2.86 16.53 13.05
CA ILE A 146 3.09 15.80 11.80
C ILE A 146 3.52 16.78 10.70
N GLU A 147 2.86 17.90 10.55
CA GLU A 147 3.24 18.95 9.59
C GLU A 147 4.66 19.49 9.84
N GLN A 148 5.01 19.76 11.10
CA GLN A 148 6.35 20.20 11.47
C GLN A 148 7.41 19.13 11.17
N THR A 149 7.10 17.85 11.43
CA THR A 149 8.00 16.75 11.11
C THR A 149 8.14 16.57 9.60
N ALA A 150 7.04 16.64 8.85
CA ALA A 150 7.09 16.60 7.38
C ALA A 150 8.03 17.70 6.82
N ARG A 151 7.92 18.92 7.34
CA ARG A 151 8.83 20.02 6.95
C ARG A 151 10.29 19.77 7.33
N ARG A 152 10.58 19.13 8.48
CA ARG A 152 11.94 18.74 8.86
C ARG A 152 12.53 17.66 7.96
N LEU A 153 11.67 16.85 7.37
CA LEU A 153 12.01 15.86 6.34
C LEU A 153 12.07 16.49 4.92
N ASP A 154 12.12 17.82 4.83
CA ASP A 154 12.12 18.59 3.58
C ASP A 154 10.92 18.30 2.66
N ALA A 155 9.81 17.79 3.23
CA ALA A 155 8.60 17.54 2.47
C ALA A 155 7.90 18.85 2.10
N GLN A 156 7.37 18.90 0.89
CA GLN A 156 6.63 20.07 0.37
C GLN A 156 5.11 19.76 0.38
N PRO A 157 4.28 20.70 0.85
CA PRO A 157 2.83 20.52 0.77
C PRO A 157 2.40 20.51 -0.70
N SER A 158 1.55 19.54 -1.07
CA SER A 158 0.97 19.45 -2.42
C SER A 158 -0.36 20.20 -2.49
N ALA A 159 -0.56 20.94 -3.57
CA ALA A 159 -1.84 21.58 -3.87
C ALA A 159 -2.96 20.59 -4.24
N GLU A 160 -2.62 19.34 -4.58
CA GLU A 160 -3.57 18.27 -4.94
C GLU A 160 -4.21 17.60 -3.72
N GLY A 161 -3.98 18.11 -2.51
CA GLY A 161 -4.69 17.67 -1.31
C GLY A 161 -6.19 17.98 -1.41
N THR A 162 -7.01 17.15 -0.79
CA THR A 162 -8.46 17.43 -0.65
C THR A 162 -8.72 18.18 0.66
N ALA A 163 -9.93 18.72 0.83
CA ALA A 163 -10.33 19.33 2.11
C ALA A 163 -10.21 18.36 3.31
N GLN A 164 -10.15 17.06 3.06
CA GLN A 164 -10.09 16.01 4.07
C GLN A 164 -8.72 15.32 4.18
N THR A 165 -7.79 15.55 3.23
CA THR A 165 -6.48 14.88 3.19
C THR A 165 -5.40 15.90 2.83
N GLN A 166 -4.46 16.09 3.74
CA GLN A 166 -3.23 16.83 3.45
C GLN A 166 -2.23 15.88 2.80
N ARG A 167 -1.64 16.32 1.71
CA ARG A 167 -0.64 15.57 0.95
C ARG A 167 0.69 16.29 0.99
N TRP A 168 1.75 15.58 1.33
CA TRP A 168 3.11 16.07 1.40
C TRP A 168 4.00 15.24 0.48
N ILE A 169 4.78 15.90 -0.36
CA ILE A 169 5.75 15.28 -1.26
C ILE A 169 7.11 15.28 -0.58
N LEU A 170 7.67 14.10 -0.36
CA LEU A 170 8.98 13.91 0.24
C LEU A 170 10.09 14.04 -0.83
N PRO A 171 11.32 14.48 -0.47
CA PRO A 171 12.41 14.71 -1.42
C PRO A 171 12.72 13.51 -2.32
N ALA A 172 12.58 12.31 -1.78
CA ALA A 172 12.79 11.07 -2.49
C ALA A 172 11.61 10.64 -3.39
N GLY A 173 10.64 11.54 -3.66
CA GLY A 173 9.47 11.28 -4.48
C GLY A 173 8.44 10.37 -3.83
N GLY A 174 8.51 10.17 -2.51
CA GLY A 174 7.46 9.55 -1.72
C GLY A 174 6.41 10.57 -1.31
N GLU A 175 5.25 10.09 -0.89
CA GLU A 175 4.16 10.93 -0.46
C GLU A 175 3.71 10.54 0.95
N LEU A 176 3.47 11.54 1.79
CA LEU A 176 2.80 11.37 3.08
C LEU A 176 1.39 11.96 2.96
N HIS A 177 0.41 11.11 3.14
CA HIS A 177 -1.00 11.49 3.19
C HIS A 177 -1.48 11.51 4.64
N VAL A 178 -1.92 12.66 5.11
CA VAL A 178 -2.47 12.86 6.46
C VAL A 178 -3.97 13.03 6.32
N THR A 179 -4.73 12.01 6.72
CA THR A 179 -6.19 11.95 6.54
C THR A 179 -6.87 11.85 7.91
N PRO A 180 -7.35 12.96 8.50
CA PRO A 180 -7.98 12.92 9.81
C PRO A 180 -9.24 12.07 9.86
N LEU A 181 -9.99 11.99 8.76
CA LEU A 181 -11.25 11.26 8.67
C LEU A 181 -11.28 10.35 7.43
N PRO A 182 -10.67 9.15 7.50
CA PRO A 182 -10.73 8.19 6.40
C PRO A 182 -12.16 7.72 6.11
N PRO A 183 -12.48 7.36 4.86
CA PRO A 183 -13.79 6.82 4.51
C PRO A 183 -14.20 5.66 5.40
N GLY A 184 -15.48 5.59 5.77
CA GLY A 184 -16.04 4.52 6.61
C GLY A 184 -15.61 4.56 8.08
N THR A 185 -14.92 5.60 8.56
CA THR A 185 -14.43 5.72 9.93
C THR A 185 -14.87 7.03 10.61
N ARG A 186 -14.68 7.09 11.93
CA ARG A 186 -14.82 8.31 12.74
C ARG A 186 -13.45 8.92 13.10
N GLY A 187 -12.40 8.60 12.33
CA GLY A 187 -11.06 9.11 12.52
C GLY A 187 -10.28 8.39 13.61
N TYR A 188 -9.27 9.08 14.18
CA TYR A 188 -8.28 8.50 15.08
C TYR A 188 -8.89 7.71 16.26
N ARG A 189 -9.89 8.27 16.95
CA ARG A 189 -10.48 7.65 18.15
C ARG A 189 -11.17 6.32 17.84
N ASP A 190 -11.70 6.19 16.65
CA ASP A 190 -12.31 4.96 16.17
C ASP A 190 -11.25 3.90 15.91
N LEU A 191 -10.24 4.26 15.13
CA LEU A 191 -9.19 3.34 14.70
C LEU A 191 -8.24 2.91 15.82
N VAL A 192 -7.90 3.82 16.74
CA VAL A 192 -6.90 3.55 17.80
C VAL A 192 -7.33 2.49 18.79
N ARG A 193 -8.64 2.24 18.92
CA ARG A 193 -9.21 1.28 19.87
C ARG A 193 -8.78 -0.16 19.51
N ASP A 194 -8.82 -0.49 18.24
CA ASP A 194 -8.54 -1.83 17.72
C ASP A 194 -7.18 -1.90 16.99
N ALA A 195 -6.41 -0.80 17.03
CA ALA A 195 -5.10 -0.71 16.40
C ALA A 195 -4.06 -1.60 17.11
N GLU A 196 -3.27 -2.30 16.32
CA GLU A 196 -2.16 -3.11 16.80
C GLU A 196 -0.89 -2.26 16.92
N THR A 197 -0.07 -2.52 17.96
CA THR A 197 1.24 -1.90 18.08
C THR A 197 2.29 -2.80 17.46
N MET A 198 2.97 -2.32 16.43
CA MET A 198 4.00 -3.07 15.72
C MET A 198 5.35 -2.39 15.83
N GLN A 199 6.39 -3.16 16.16
CA GLN A 199 7.75 -2.68 16.17
C GLN A 199 8.28 -2.57 14.74
N ILE A 200 8.81 -1.40 14.37
CA ILE A 200 9.34 -1.11 13.03
C ILE A 200 10.85 -0.81 13.04
N ALA A 201 11.39 -0.50 14.21
CA ALA A 201 12.82 -0.34 14.46
C ALA A 201 13.11 -0.70 15.92
N PRO A 202 14.37 -0.90 16.35
CA PRO A 202 14.71 -1.27 17.72
C PRO A 202 14.14 -0.32 18.79
N SER A 203 14.03 0.97 18.48
CA SER A 203 13.49 2.02 19.35
C SER A 203 12.13 2.57 18.92
N ALA A 204 11.53 2.10 17.82
CA ALA A 204 10.32 2.67 17.27
C ALA A 204 9.21 1.63 17.08
N SER A 205 8.04 1.94 17.63
CA SER A 205 6.81 1.16 17.43
C SER A 205 5.70 2.07 16.96
N VAL A 206 4.90 1.61 16.00
CA VAL A 206 3.77 2.36 15.44
C VAL A 206 2.45 1.66 15.74
N ARG A 207 1.38 2.43 15.80
CA ARG A 207 0.02 1.91 15.80
C ARG A 207 -0.45 1.72 14.38
N VAL A 208 -0.90 0.51 14.06
CA VAL A 208 -1.38 0.10 12.75
C VAL A 208 -2.86 -0.22 12.87
N ALA A 209 -3.69 0.30 11.99
CA ALA A 209 -5.13 -0.01 11.99
C ALA A 209 -5.33 -1.52 11.88
N SER A 210 -6.35 -2.04 12.55
CA SER A 210 -6.70 -3.46 12.46
C SER A 210 -7.04 -3.86 11.02
N LEU A 211 -6.87 -5.14 10.68
CA LEU A 211 -7.24 -5.64 9.34
C LEU A 211 -8.72 -5.38 9.01
N LEU A 212 -9.62 -5.47 10.00
CA LEU A 212 -11.03 -5.14 9.81
C LEU A 212 -11.24 -3.66 9.49
N ASP A 213 -10.51 -2.77 10.14
CA ASP A 213 -10.58 -1.34 9.84
C ASP A 213 -10.00 -1.02 8.46
N LEU A 214 -8.90 -1.69 8.06
CA LEU A 214 -8.32 -1.53 6.73
C LEU A 214 -9.30 -1.99 5.64
N ILE A 215 -10.00 -3.12 5.86
CA ILE A 215 -11.05 -3.61 4.95
C ILE A 215 -12.18 -2.57 4.86
N ARG A 216 -12.69 -2.11 6.00
CA ARG A 216 -13.77 -1.11 6.09
C ARG A 216 -13.41 0.18 5.33
N ILE A 217 -12.19 0.69 5.52
CA ILE A 217 -11.68 1.88 4.81
C ILE A 217 -11.59 1.63 3.31
N ALA A 218 -11.06 0.47 2.92
CA ALA A 218 -10.88 0.12 1.51
C ALA A 218 -12.22 -0.03 0.78
N GLU A 219 -13.21 -0.69 1.40
CA GLU A 219 -14.56 -0.85 0.86
C GLU A 219 -15.29 0.48 0.71
N ALA A 220 -15.16 1.39 1.68
CA ALA A 220 -15.76 2.72 1.66
C ALA A 220 -15.01 3.74 0.78
N SER A 221 -13.82 3.37 0.28
CA SER A 221 -12.99 4.29 -0.52
C SER A 221 -13.57 4.53 -1.91
N PRO A 222 -13.58 5.77 -2.41
CA PRO A 222 -13.88 6.07 -3.80
C PRO A 222 -12.79 5.55 -4.77
N ASP A 223 -11.57 5.30 -4.27
CA ASP A 223 -10.46 4.81 -5.06
C ASP A 223 -10.62 3.32 -5.39
N ALA A 224 -10.73 3.00 -6.68
CA ALA A 224 -10.82 1.63 -7.17
C ALA A 224 -9.62 0.76 -6.79
N ARG A 225 -8.44 1.37 -6.63
CA ARG A 225 -7.23 0.68 -6.22
C ARG A 225 -7.28 0.25 -4.75
N ALA A 226 -7.76 1.13 -3.87
CA ALA A 226 -7.99 0.77 -2.48
C ALA A 226 -8.96 -0.41 -2.37
N ARG A 227 -10.08 -0.38 -3.13
CA ARG A 227 -11.03 -1.50 -3.17
C ARG A 227 -10.45 -2.80 -3.72
N ALA A 228 -9.50 -2.72 -4.66
CA ALA A 228 -8.84 -3.90 -5.21
C ALA A 228 -7.95 -4.64 -4.19
N SER A 229 -7.58 -4.02 -3.07
CA SER A 229 -6.81 -4.66 -2.00
C SER A 229 -7.66 -5.52 -1.06
N VAL A 230 -8.99 -5.35 -1.05
CA VAL A 230 -9.91 -6.01 -0.12
C VAL A 230 -9.77 -7.54 -0.08
N PRO A 231 -9.69 -8.28 -1.22
CA PRO A 231 -9.52 -9.73 -1.17
C PRO A 231 -8.23 -10.18 -0.47
N ALA A 232 -7.12 -9.44 -0.67
CA ALA A 232 -5.85 -9.73 -0.02
C ALA A 232 -5.90 -9.46 1.49
N LEU A 233 -6.58 -8.40 1.91
CA LEU A 233 -6.78 -8.07 3.33
C LEU A 233 -7.64 -9.13 4.02
N TRP A 234 -8.73 -9.62 3.40
CA TRP A 234 -9.55 -10.71 3.91
C TRP A 234 -8.74 -12.00 4.07
N ALA A 235 -7.97 -12.40 3.06
CA ALA A 235 -7.12 -13.58 3.14
C ALA A 235 -6.07 -13.46 4.26
N THR A 236 -5.56 -12.24 4.51
CA THR A 236 -4.63 -11.97 5.61
C THR A 236 -5.32 -12.14 6.97
N LEU A 237 -6.51 -11.60 7.13
CA LEU A 237 -7.31 -11.72 8.35
C LEU A 237 -7.63 -13.20 8.66
N GLU A 238 -8.07 -13.97 7.68
CA GLU A 238 -8.35 -15.40 7.84
C GLU A 238 -7.10 -16.21 8.22
N THR A 239 -5.93 -15.83 7.67
CA THR A 239 -4.66 -16.48 8.02
C THR A 239 -4.25 -16.18 9.45
N HIS A 240 -4.37 -14.92 9.90
CA HIS A 240 -4.11 -14.54 11.29
C HIS A 240 -5.04 -15.29 12.26
N GLN A 241 -6.34 -15.38 11.94
CA GLN A 241 -7.31 -16.09 12.78
C GLN A 241 -6.99 -17.59 12.89
N ARG A 242 -6.57 -18.25 11.80
CA ARG A 242 -6.15 -19.65 11.82
C ARG A 242 -4.92 -19.86 12.69
N GLN A 243 -3.90 -19.03 12.54
CA GLN A 243 -2.69 -19.12 13.36
C GLN A 243 -2.97 -18.89 14.85
N ALA A 244 -3.85 -17.94 15.18
CA ALA A 244 -4.26 -17.70 16.56
C ALA A 244 -5.01 -18.91 17.15
N ALA A 245 -5.86 -19.58 16.35
CA ALA A 245 -6.58 -20.78 16.78
C ALA A 245 -5.63 -21.97 17.01
N GLU A 246 -4.62 -22.14 16.18
CA GLU A 246 -3.60 -23.19 16.31
C GLU A 246 -2.68 -22.98 17.52
N THR A 247 -2.42 -21.72 17.90
CA THR A 247 -1.55 -21.36 19.03
C THR A 247 -2.27 -21.43 20.37
N THR A 248 -3.60 -21.47 20.39
CA THR A 248 -4.39 -21.57 21.61
C THR A 248 -4.50 -23.06 22.02
N PRO A 249 -3.82 -23.52 23.12
CA PRO A 249 -3.93 -24.92 23.53
C PRO A 249 -5.38 -25.24 23.87
N ALA A 250 -5.89 -26.34 23.31
CA ALA A 250 -7.20 -26.88 23.65
C ALA A 250 -7.31 -27.00 25.19
N LYS A 251 -8.22 -26.25 25.80
CA LYS A 251 -8.57 -26.47 27.21
C LYS A 251 -9.09 -27.89 27.34
N THR A 252 -8.22 -28.80 27.80
CA THR A 252 -8.59 -30.13 28.21
C THR A 252 -9.58 -29.99 29.37
N TRP A 253 -10.85 -30.16 29.10
CA TRP A 253 -11.84 -30.39 30.12
C TRP A 253 -11.55 -31.78 30.70
N GLN A 254 -10.79 -31.83 31.80
CA GLN A 254 -10.78 -33.01 32.63
C GLN A 254 -12.18 -33.15 33.21
N THR A 255 -12.96 -34.04 32.65
CA THR A 255 -14.18 -34.52 33.29
C THR A 255 -13.76 -35.18 34.58
N ALA A 256 -13.98 -34.47 35.69
CA ALA A 256 -13.97 -35.10 37.00
C ALA A 256 -15.14 -36.10 37.04
N THR A 257 -14.81 -37.36 36.94
CA THR A 257 -15.75 -38.45 37.23
C THR A 257 -15.89 -38.56 38.73
N PRO A 258 -17.12 -38.74 39.28
CA PRO A 258 -17.43 -38.80 40.70
C PRO A 258 -16.83 -40.00 41.42
#